data_93f2ba7cf90d0f2e12281bc37c50bd5c
#
_entry.id   93f2ba7cf90d0f2e12281bc37c50bd5c
#
_cell.length_a   1.000
_cell.length_b   1.000
_cell.length_c   1.000
_cell.angle_alpha   90.00
_cell.angle_beta   90.00
_cell.angle_gamma   90.00
#
_symmetry.space_group_name_H-M   'P 1'
#
loop_
_entity.id
_entity.type
_entity.pdbx_description
1 polymer ?
#
loop_
_entity_poly.entity_id
_entity_poly.type
_entity_poly.pdbx_seq_one_letter_code
_entity_poly.pdbx_strand_id
1 'polypeptide(L)'
;AQESRGLGDVYKRQGQIDLVILNAGTHSPVPATNFSVEQIRNLMEINFMGIVHGLSEVIPKFIKEKRGHIVVVASLAGYRGLPSASAYGASKAAIINMCEALRPELLEHNVRLSLINPGFVETPLTDKNDFEMPFIISAEEAAKRILAGIGSKKFEIAFPKRLVFPMTLLKFLPDSLFFALTKKMLK
;
A
#
# COMPACT_ATOMS: atom_id res chain seq x y z
N ALA A 1 3.48 0.79 26.66
CA ALA A 1 3.64 1.06 25.22
C ALA A 1 5.04 0.62 24.80
N GLN A 2 5.12 -0.29 23.85
CA GLN A 2 6.40 -0.66 23.27
C GLN A 2 6.81 0.52 22.39
N GLU A 3 7.74 1.34 22.88
CA GLU A 3 8.28 2.44 22.08
C GLU A 3 8.84 1.87 20.78
N SER A 4 8.37 2.40 19.66
CA SER A 4 8.90 2.07 18.34
C SER A 4 10.38 2.47 18.33
N ARG A 5 11.25 1.49 18.48
CA ARG A 5 12.68 1.71 18.32
C ARG A 5 12.96 2.01 16.87
N GLY A 6 13.48 3.20 16.58
CA GLY A 6 13.73 3.64 15.22
C GLY A 6 14.69 2.70 14.48
N LEU A 7 14.68 2.76 13.14
CA LEU A 7 15.56 1.97 12.27
C LEU A 7 17.04 2.06 12.67
N GLY A 8 17.48 3.19 13.26
CA GLY A 8 18.82 3.37 13.77
C GLY A 8 19.23 2.38 14.86
N ASP A 9 18.31 1.97 15.73
CA ASP A 9 18.55 0.99 16.79
C ASP A 9 18.71 -0.42 16.21
N VAL A 10 17.93 -0.75 15.18
CA VAL A 10 18.05 -2.04 14.47
C VAL A 10 19.41 -2.16 13.81
N TYR A 11 19.88 -1.09 13.17
CA TYR A 11 21.22 -1.05 12.56
C TYR A 11 22.35 -1.25 13.57
N LYS A 12 22.26 -0.62 14.74
CA LYS A 12 23.26 -0.75 15.79
C LYS A 12 23.35 -2.15 16.38
N ARG A 13 22.20 -2.86 16.42
CA ARG A 13 22.10 -4.18 17.06
C ARG A 13 22.30 -5.37 16.15
N GLN A 14 21.88 -5.26 14.89
CA GLN A 14 21.80 -6.38 13.94
C GLN A 14 22.75 -6.25 12.74
N GLY A 15 23.50 -5.14 12.61
CA GLY A 15 24.36 -4.90 11.45
C GLY A 15 23.59 -4.35 10.25
N GLN A 16 23.92 -4.84 9.05
CA GLN A 16 23.33 -4.34 7.81
C GLN A 16 21.88 -4.81 7.60
N ILE A 17 21.03 -3.92 7.07
CA ILE A 17 19.68 -4.23 6.63
C ILE A 17 19.70 -4.45 5.11
N ASP A 18 19.17 -5.58 4.66
CA ASP A 18 19.06 -5.92 3.24
C ASP A 18 17.65 -5.74 2.69
N LEU A 19 16.64 -5.81 3.57
CA LEU A 19 15.22 -5.72 3.23
C LEU A 19 14.49 -4.87 4.26
N VAL A 20 13.70 -3.91 3.78
CA VAL A 20 12.76 -3.14 4.61
C VAL A 20 11.36 -3.30 4.05
N ILE A 21 10.39 -3.58 4.91
CA ILE A 21 8.97 -3.67 4.56
C ILE A 21 8.21 -2.56 5.29
N LEU A 22 7.71 -1.57 4.55
CA LEU A 22 6.88 -0.49 5.06
C LEU A 22 5.41 -0.88 4.90
N ASN A 23 4.81 -1.37 5.98
CA ASN A 23 3.48 -1.99 5.97
C ASN A 23 2.45 -1.23 6.81
N ALA A 24 2.86 -0.36 7.74
CA ALA A 24 1.95 0.33 8.64
C ALA A 24 0.84 1.06 7.88
N GLY A 25 -0.38 0.94 8.37
CA GLY A 25 -1.53 1.57 7.74
C GLY A 25 -2.81 1.37 8.54
N THR A 26 -3.77 2.26 8.31
CA THR A 26 -5.10 2.21 8.93
C THR A 26 -6.18 2.49 7.90
N HIS A 27 -7.42 2.18 8.26
CA HIS A 27 -8.60 2.47 7.46
C HIS A 27 -9.71 3.05 8.35
N SER A 28 -10.39 4.04 7.82
CA SER A 28 -11.63 4.59 8.37
C SER A 28 -12.46 5.08 7.19
N PRO A 29 -13.72 4.64 7.03
CA PRO A 29 -14.61 5.16 5.99
C PRO A 29 -14.83 6.67 6.17
N VAL A 30 -14.75 7.42 5.09
CA VAL A 30 -15.06 8.86 5.05
C VAL A 30 -16.08 9.08 3.94
N PRO A 31 -17.40 8.87 4.23
CA PRO A 31 -18.44 9.08 3.25
C PRO A 31 -18.68 10.58 3.01
N ALA A 32 -19.22 10.92 1.84
CA ALA A 32 -19.53 12.31 1.48
C ALA A 32 -20.52 12.97 2.46
N THR A 33 -21.39 12.18 3.08
CA THR A 33 -22.37 12.65 4.08
C THR A 33 -21.74 13.02 5.44
N ASN A 34 -20.52 12.56 5.70
CA ASN A 34 -19.74 12.89 6.90
C ASN A 34 -18.27 13.13 6.53
N PHE A 35 -18.06 14.09 5.64
CA PHE A 35 -16.74 14.42 5.11
C PHE A 35 -15.92 15.20 6.14
N SER A 36 -14.85 14.60 6.68
CA SER A 36 -14.04 15.16 7.76
C SER A 36 -12.60 15.39 7.34
N VAL A 37 -12.14 16.64 7.42
CA VAL A 37 -10.75 17.03 7.17
C VAL A 37 -9.80 16.36 8.16
N GLU A 38 -10.20 16.25 9.43
CA GLU A 38 -9.40 15.63 10.48
C GLU A 38 -9.17 14.15 10.22
N GLN A 39 -10.22 13.41 9.86
CA GLN A 39 -10.10 11.98 9.53
C GLN A 39 -9.20 11.77 8.31
N ILE A 40 -9.36 12.60 7.26
CA ILE A 40 -8.53 12.51 6.05
C ILE A 40 -7.06 12.81 6.40
N ARG A 41 -6.81 13.88 7.18
CA ARG A 41 -5.45 14.22 7.61
C ARG A 41 -4.80 13.08 8.40
N ASN A 42 -5.52 12.52 9.35
CA ASN A 42 -5.02 11.40 10.16
C ASN A 42 -4.72 10.16 9.30
N LEU A 43 -5.58 9.83 8.34
CA LEU A 43 -5.32 8.74 7.39
C LEU A 43 -4.08 8.99 6.52
N MET A 44 -3.92 10.21 6.01
CA MET A 44 -2.74 10.59 5.22
C MET A 44 -1.47 10.56 6.07
N GLU A 45 -1.53 11.03 7.30
CA GLU A 45 -0.39 11.01 8.21
C GLU A 45 0.09 9.59 8.50
N ILE A 46 -0.83 8.69 8.82
CA ILE A 46 -0.48 7.30 9.12
C ILE A 46 -0.07 6.53 7.86
N ASN A 47 -0.91 6.57 6.81
CA ASN A 47 -0.73 5.69 5.65
C ASN A 47 0.34 6.19 4.68
N PHE A 48 0.43 7.51 4.46
CA PHE A 48 1.35 8.09 3.48
C PHE A 48 2.60 8.65 4.15
N MET A 49 2.45 9.59 5.11
CA MET A 49 3.60 10.19 5.77
C MET A 49 4.41 9.19 6.58
N GLY A 50 3.77 8.21 7.22
CA GLY A 50 4.47 7.11 7.89
C GLY A 50 5.41 6.33 6.95
N ILE A 51 5.00 6.11 5.70
CA ILE A 51 5.85 5.51 4.67
C ILE A 51 6.95 6.48 4.23
N VAL A 52 6.63 7.77 4.02
CA VAL A 52 7.60 8.80 3.66
C VAL A 52 8.73 8.90 4.70
N HIS A 53 8.40 8.90 5.98
CA HIS A 53 9.39 8.89 7.06
C HIS A 53 10.27 7.64 7.03
N GLY A 54 9.68 6.46 6.80
CA GLY A 54 10.46 5.23 6.63
C GLY A 54 11.40 5.29 5.42
N LEU A 55 10.94 5.81 4.30
CA LEU A 55 11.74 5.97 3.08
C LEU A 55 12.87 6.98 3.28
N SER A 56 12.63 8.10 3.98
CA SER A 56 13.65 9.13 4.24
C SER A 56 14.85 8.59 5.03
N GLU A 57 14.63 7.60 5.89
CA GLU A 57 15.69 6.94 6.65
C GLU A 57 16.45 5.87 5.85
N VAL A 58 15.73 5.15 5.00
CA VAL A 58 16.27 3.96 4.32
C VAL A 58 16.97 4.30 3.01
N ILE A 59 16.37 5.18 2.19
CA ILE A 59 16.87 5.49 0.85
C ILE A 59 18.31 5.98 0.85
N PRO A 60 18.71 6.98 1.68
CA PRO A 60 20.09 7.46 1.67
C PRO A 60 21.12 6.38 2.00
N LYS A 61 20.76 5.46 2.89
CA LYS A 61 21.64 4.34 3.29
C LYS A 61 21.81 3.35 2.17
N PHE A 62 20.71 2.90 1.56
CA PHE A 62 20.72 1.92 0.49
C PHE A 62 21.43 2.46 -0.76
N ILE A 63 21.24 3.75 -1.09
CA ILE A 63 21.96 4.42 -2.19
C ILE A 63 23.46 4.42 -1.91
N LYS A 64 23.88 4.81 -0.69
CA LYS A 64 25.30 4.81 -0.29
C LYS A 64 25.91 3.42 -0.37
N GLU A 65 25.17 2.40 0.04
CA GLU A 65 25.61 0.99 0.03
C GLU A 65 25.48 0.33 -1.34
N LYS A 66 24.82 0.99 -2.31
CA LYS A 66 24.49 0.49 -3.66
C LYS A 66 23.80 -0.88 -3.63
N ARG A 67 22.95 -1.10 -2.66
CA ARG A 67 22.21 -2.36 -2.44
C ARG A 67 21.05 -2.15 -1.50
N GLY A 68 20.12 -3.08 -1.51
CA GLY A 68 18.98 -3.13 -0.63
C GLY A 68 17.67 -3.35 -1.39
N HIS A 69 16.64 -3.74 -0.65
CA HIS A 69 15.31 -3.93 -1.19
C HIS A 69 14.28 -3.25 -0.29
N ILE A 70 13.58 -2.29 -0.84
CA ILE A 70 12.47 -1.59 -0.19
C ILE A 70 11.18 -2.22 -0.69
N VAL A 71 10.30 -2.59 0.22
CA VAL A 71 8.97 -3.13 -0.07
C VAL A 71 7.93 -2.23 0.58
N VAL A 72 7.00 -1.70 -0.19
CA VAL A 72 5.97 -0.79 0.29
C VAL A 72 4.60 -1.40 0.10
N VAL A 73 3.76 -1.37 1.15
CA VAL A 73 2.42 -1.93 1.10
C VAL A 73 1.38 -0.84 0.84
N ALA A 74 0.82 -0.84 -0.37
CA ALA A 74 -0.32 -0.02 -0.76
C ALA A 74 -1.65 -0.81 -0.71
N SER A 75 -2.46 -0.80 -1.75
CA SER A 75 -3.71 -1.55 -1.89
C SER A 75 -4.26 -1.45 -3.31
N LEU A 76 -5.06 -2.42 -3.73
CA LEU A 76 -5.87 -2.31 -4.94
C LEU A 76 -6.86 -1.12 -4.89
N ALA A 77 -7.25 -0.67 -3.69
CA ALA A 77 -8.08 0.51 -3.51
C ALA A 77 -7.41 1.82 -3.97
N GLY A 78 -6.09 1.82 -4.18
CA GLY A 78 -5.35 2.93 -4.76
C GLY A 78 -5.40 2.99 -6.29
N TYR A 79 -5.96 2.00 -6.97
CA TYR A 79 -5.99 1.96 -8.44
C TYR A 79 -6.96 2.96 -9.05
N ARG A 80 -8.13 3.12 -8.46
CA ARG A 80 -9.15 4.09 -8.85
C ARG A 80 -10.09 4.36 -7.68
N GLY A 81 -10.66 5.58 -7.60
CA GLY A 81 -11.53 5.99 -6.49
C GLY A 81 -12.76 5.13 -6.36
N LEU A 82 -12.98 4.56 -5.18
CA LEU A 82 -14.14 3.75 -4.85
C LEU A 82 -15.03 4.49 -3.84
N PRO A 83 -16.35 4.29 -3.85
CA PRO A 83 -17.25 4.84 -2.85
C PRO A 83 -16.80 4.50 -1.42
N SER A 84 -17.04 5.40 -0.49
CA SER A 84 -16.66 5.32 0.93
C SER A 84 -15.15 5.19 1.22
N ALA A 85 -14.31 5.07 0.19
CA ALA A 85 -12.86 4.93 0.31
C ALA A 85 -12.09 6.22 -0.05
N SER A 86 -12.74 7.39 -0.02
CA SER A 86 -12.17 8.66 -0.50
C SER A 86 -10.80 8.97 0.13
N ALA A 87 -10.67 8.88 1.45
CA ALA A 87 -9.41 9.12 2.15
C ALA A 87 -8.43 7.95 2.03
N TYR A 88 -8.90 6.73 2.27
CA TYR A 88 -8.06 5.53 2.18
C TYR A 88 -7.53 5.30 0.78
N GLY A 89 -8.42 5.32 -0.23
CA GLY A 89 -8.03 5.17 -1.64
C GLY A 89 -7.03 6.24 -2.06
N ALA A 90 -7.27 7.51 -1.69
CA ALA A 90 -6.34 8.61 -1.97
C ALA A 90 -4.96 8.38 -1.35
N SER A 91 -4.89 7.94 -0.08
CA SER A 91 -3.61 7.65 0.57
C SER A 91 -2.85 6.51 -0.13
N LYS A 92 -3.55 5.47 -0.56
CA LYS A 92 -2.94 4.33 -1.28
C LYS A 92 -2.56 4.68 -2.73
N ALA A 93 -3.31 5.53 -3.41
CA ALA A 93 -2.96 6.08 -4.71
C ALA A 93 -1.70 6.94 -4.65
N ALA A 94 -1.56 7.78 -3.63
CA ALA A 94 -0.35 8.58 -3.40
C ALA A 94 0.89 7.70 -3.22
N ILE A 95 0.78 6.60 -2.46
CA ILE A 95 1.85 5.61 -2.29
C ILE A 95 2.25 4.97 -3.62
N ILE A 96 1.26 4.52 -4.41
CA ILE A 96 1.50 3.90 -5.72
C ILE A 96 2.28 4.87 -6.62
N ASN A 97 1.77 6.09 -6.78
CA ASN A 97 2.40 7.12 -7.61
C ASN A 97 3.83 7.44 -7.17
N MET A 98 4.04 7.64 -5.87
CA MET A 98 5.37 7.89 -5.30
C MET A 98 6.33 6.73 -5.58
N CYS A 99 5.91 5.49 -5.39
CA CYS A 99 6.76 4.32 -5.65
C CYS A 99 7.08 4.14 -7.14
N GLU A 100 6.14 4.44 -8.03
CA GLU A 100 6.36 4.44 -9.48
C GLU A 100 7.41 5.47 -9.88
N ALA A 101 7.36 6.69 -9.32
CA ALA A 101 8.32 7.75 -9.56
C ALA A 101 9.72 7.41 -9.01
N LEU A 102 9.80 6.89 -7.79
CA LEU A 102 11.09 6.55 -7.15
C LEU A 102 11.79 5.34 -7.79
N ARG A 103 11.04 4.43 -8.40
CA ARG A 103 11.62 3.17 -8.90
C ARG A 103 12.78 3.35 -9.87
N PRO A 104 12.68 4.13 -10.97
CA PRO A 104 13.79 4.30 -11.91
C PRO A 104 15.03 4.90 -11.24
N GLU A 105 14.84 5.91 -10.38
CA GLU A 105 15.94 6.57 -9.66
C GLU A 105 16.68 5.60 -8.74
N LEU A 106 15.97 4.76 -7.98
CA LEU A 106 16.56 3.78 -7.09
C LEU A 106 17.31 2.67 -7.83
N LEU A 107 16.81 2.27 -9.01
CA LEU A 107 17.48 1.25 -9.84
C LEU A 107 18.86 1.69 -10.31
N GLU A 108 19.09 2.96 -10.59
CA GLU A 108 20.42 3.51 -10.96
C GLU A 108 21.44 3.32 -9.84
N HIS A 109 20.96 3.20 -8.60
CA HIS A 109 21.79 2.95 -7.43
C HIS A 109 21.81 1.49 -6.96
N ASN A 110 21.33 0.55 -7.77
CA ASN A 110 21.17 -0.87 -7.42
C ASN A 110 20.25 -1.12 -6.21
N VAL A 111 19.34 -0.20 -5.92
CA VAL A 111 18.33 -0.36 -4.87
C VAL A 111 17.03 -0.85 -5.50
N ARG A 112 16.52 -1.98 -5.01
CA ARG A 112 15.25 -2.53 -5.47
C ARG A 112 14.09 -1.88 -4.74
N LEU A 113 13.02 -1.59 -5.47
CA LEU A 113 11.74 -1.17 -4.91
C LEU A 113 10.64 -2.09 -5.42
N SER A 114 9.87 -2.66 -4.51
CA SER A 114 8.66 -3.44 -4.82
C SER A 114 7.45 -2.85 -4.13
N LEU A 115 6.32 -2.86 -4.84
CA LEU A 115 5.04 -2.36 -4.38
C LEU A 115 4.08 -3.54 -4.20
N ILE A 116 3.46 -3.66 -3.03
CA ILE A 116 2.47 -4.68 -2.74
C ILE A 116 1.09 -4.05 -2.79
N ASN A 117 0.23 -4.56 -3.65
CA ASN A 117 -1.17 -4.15 -3.79
C ASN A 117 -2.10 -5.32 -3.44
N PRO A 118 -2.40 -5.54 -2.15
CA PRO A 118 -3.38 -6.55 -1.75
C PRO A 118 -4.80 -6.10 -2.06
N GLY A 119 -5.66 -7.09 -2.31
CA GLY A 119 -7.10 -6.94 -2.14
C GLY A 119 -7.50 -7.10 -0.68
N PHE A 120 -8.63 -7.77 -0.43
CA PHE A 120 -9.09 -8.01 0.93
C PHE A 120 -8.29 -9.14 1.59
N VAL A 121 -7.81 -8.85 2.79
CA VAL A 121 -7.08 -9.79 3.65
C VAL A 121 -7.72 -9.79 5.02
N GLU A 122 -8.01 -10.96 5.58
CA GLU A 122 -8.59 -11.13 6.92
C GLU A 122 -7.66 -10.56 7.98
N THR A 123 -8.02 -9.40 8.53
CA THR A 123 -7.26 -8.67 9.51
C THR A 123 -8.20 -7.76 10.31
N PRO A 124 -7.83 -7.30 11.53
CA PRO A 124 -8.62 -6.31 12.26
C PRO A 124 -8.93 -5.03 11.48
N LEU A 125 -8.19 -4.75 10.40
CA LEU A 125 -8.46 -3.62 9.53
C LEU A 125 -9.70 -3.86 8.66
N THR A 126 -9.88 -5.06 8.14
CA THR A 126 -11.01 -5.46 7.30
C THR A 126 -12.26 -5.77 8.12
N ASP A 127 -12.15 -6.09 9.41
CA ASP A 127 -13.28 -6.30 10.31
C ASP A 127 -14.15 -5.04 10.48
N LYS A 128 -13.61 -3.87 10.12
CA LYS A 128 -14.33 -2.59 10.13
C LYS A 128 -15.24 -2.37 8.92
N ASN A 129 -15.15 -3.23 7.93
CA ASN A 129 -15.96 -3.12 6.72
C ASN A 129 -17.33 -3.76 6.95
N ASP A 130 -18.39 -3.06 6.52
CA ASP A 130 -19.79 -3.49 6.59
C ASP A 130 -20.36 -3.95 5.23
N PHE A 131 -19.48 -4.20 4.27
CA PHE A 131 -19.82 -4.63 2.91
C PHE A 131 -19.15 -5.98 2.55
N GLU A 132 -19.70 -6.63 1.54
CA GLU A 132 -19.15 -7.89 1.03
C GLU A 132 -17.75 -7.69 0.44
N MET A 133 -16.79 -8.52 0.89
CA MET A 133 -15.39 -8.48 0.48
C MET A 133 -15.08 -9.68 -0.44
N PRO A 134 -15.28 -9.56 -1.76
CA PRO A 134 -15.08 -10.66 -2.68
C PRO A 134 -13.62 -11.11 -2.70
N PHE A 135 -13.43 -12.43 -2.74
CA PHE A 135 -12.10 -13.06 -2.82
C PHE A 135 -11.17 -12.73 -1.65
N ILE A 136 -11.73 -12.48 -0.47
CA ILE A 136 -10.93 -12.30 0.75
C ILE A 136 -10.03 -13.52 0.98
N ILE A 137 -8.82 -13.29 1.45
CA ILE A 137 -7.84 -14.35 1.74
C ILE A 137 -7.33 -14.20 3.17
N SER A 138 -6.82 -15.29 3.75
CA SER A 138 -6.23 -15.26 5.09
C SER A 138 -4.92 -14.45 5.12
N ALA A 139 -4.52 -13.99 6.30
CA ALA A 139 -3.25 -13.30 6.51
C ALA A 139 -2.04 -14.18 6.14
N GLU A 140 -2.10 -15.50 6.44
CA GLU A 140 -1.06 -16.46 6.09
C GLU A 140 -0.90 -16.60 4.57
N GLU A 141 -2.00 -16.70 3.84
CA GLU A 141 -1.97 -16.79 2.39
C GLU A 141 -1.44 -15.50 1.77
N ALA A 142 -1.81 -14.33 2.31
CA ALA A 142 -1.27 -13.04 1.90
C ALA A 142 0.25 -12.98 2.12
N ALA A 143 0.73 -13.39 3.31
CA ALA A 143 2.15 -13.44 3.64
C ALA A 143 2.93 -14.35 2.69
N LYS A 144 2.43 -15.54 2.37
CA LYS A 144 3.05 -16.44 1.38
C LYS A 144 3.19 -15.79 0.01
N ARG A 145 2.16 -15.09 -0.47
CA ARG A 145 2.20 -14.39 -1.75
C ARG A 145 3.17 -13.20 -1.74
N ILE A 146 3.24 -12.48 -0.63
CA ILE A 146 4.19 -11.40 -0.44
C ILE A 146 5.62 -11.94 -0.50
N LEU A 147 5.95 -12.96 0.27
CA LEU A 147 7.28 -13.56 0.30
C LEU A 147 7.70 -14.10 -1.08
N ALA A 148 6.82 -14.82 -1.77
CA ALA A 148 7.07 -15.28 -3.13
C ALA A 148 7.29 -14.12 -4.11
N GLY A 149 6.53 -13.03 -3.95
CA GLY A 149 6.67 -11.81 -4.75
C GLY A 149 7.98 -11.07 -4.49
N ILE A 150 8.40 -10.95 -3.23
CA ILE A 150 9.68 -10.33 -2.81
C ILE A 150 10.87 -11.07 -3.44
N GLY A 151 10.82 -12.41 -3.51
CA GLY A 151 11.81 -13.23 -4.19
C GLY A 151 11.84 -13.04 -5.72
N SER A 152 10.75 -12.53 -6.31
CA SER A 152 10.70 -12.22 -7.74
C SER A 152 11.35 -10.85 -8.03
N LYS A 153 11.70 -10.58 -9.29
CA LYS A 153 12.22 -9.25 -9.72
C LYS A 153 11.10 -8.27 -10.10
N LYS A 154 9.84 -8.58 -9.78
CA LYS A 154 8.69 -7.76 -10.15
C LYS A 154 8.61 -6.51 -9.28
N PHE A 155 8.20 -5.41 -9.89
CA PHE A 155 7.89 -4.19 -9.17
C PHE A 155 6.60 -4.34 -8.38
N GLU A 156 5.53 -4.74 -9.05
CA GLU A 156 4.22 -4.87 -8.46
C GLU A 156 3.88 -6.33 -8.11
N ILE A 157 3.45 -6.52 -6.86
CA ILE A 157 3.00 -7.78 -6.30
C ILE A 157 1.53 -7.59 -5.91
N ALA A 158 0.62 -7.86 -6.83
CA ALA A 158 -0.82 -7.69 -6.62
C ALA A 158 -1.56 -9.02 -6.55
N PHE A 159 -2.47 -9.14 -5.60
CA PHE A 159 -3.23 -10.37 -5.34
C PHE A 159 -4.56 -10.08 -4.60
N PRO A 160 -5.55 -11.02 -4.64
CA PRO A 160 -5.63 -12.21 -5.49
C PRO A 160 -5.91 -11.84 -6.95
N LYS A 161 -5.44 -12.67 -7.90
CA LYS A 161 -5.58 -12.38 -9.34
C LYS A 161 -7.03 -12.16 -9.80
N ARG A 162 -7.97 -12.87 -9.18
CA ARG A 162 -9.42 -12.73 -9.44
C ARG A 162 -9.93 -11.31 -9.16
N LEU A 163 -9.34 -10.59 -8.20
CA LEU A 163 -9.69 -9.21 -7.89
C LEU A 163 -8.80 -8.21 -8.65
N VAL A 164 -7.52 -8.53 -8.84
CA VAL A 164 -6.57 -7.67 -9.57
C VAL A 164 -7.05 -7.38 -10.98
N PHE A 165 -7.51 -8.40 -11.71
CA PHE A 165 -7.93 -8.25 -13.10
C PHE A 165 -9.06 -7.22 -13.27
N PRO A 166 -10.22 -7.35 -12.61
CA PRO A 166 -11.28 -6.34 -12.73
C PRO A 166 -10.85 -4.96 -12.21
N MET A 167 -10.08 -4.88 -11.12
CA MET A 167 -9.59 -3.60 -10.60
C MET A 167 -8.63 -2.91 -11.59
N THR A 168 -7.80 -3.67 -12.28
CA THR A 168 -6.95 -3.13 -13.35
C THR A 168 -7.79 -2.63 -14.53
N LEU A 169 -8.82 -3.38 -14.92
CA LEU A 169 -9.73 -2.96 -16.00
C LEU A 169 -10.46 -1.66 -15.64
N LEU A 170 -10.87 -1.48 -14.39
CA LEU A 170 -11.51 -0.25 -13.92
C LEU A 170 -10.63 1.00 -14.17
N LYS A 171 -9.30 0.89 -14.15
CA LYS A 171 -8.40 2.02 -14.45
C LYS A 171 -8.64 2.62 -15.84
N PHE A 172 -8.98 1.78 -16.80
CA PHE A 172 -9.11 2.17 -18.22
C PHE A 172 -10.54 2.45 -18.65
N LEU A 173 -11.53 2.26 -17.78
CA LEU A 173 -12.92 2.55 -18.14
C LEU A 173 -13.15 4.06 -18.33
N PRO A 174 -13.91 4.47 -19.35
CA PRO A 174 -14.43 5.83 -19.43
C PRO A 174 -15.23 6.20 -18.17
N ASP A 175 -15.18 7.46 -17.77
CA ASP A 175 -15.80 7.93 -16.51
C ASP A 175 -17.30 7.62 -16.43
N SER A 176 -18.02 7.74 -17.55
CA SER A 176 -19.46 7.43 -17.59
C SER A 176 -19.76 5.98 -17.18
N LEU A 177 -18.99 5.02 -17.69
CA LEU A 177 -19.14 3.61 -17.36
C LEU A 177 -18.65 3.31 -15.93
N PHE A 178 -17.54 3.90 -15.55
CA PHE A 178 -16.99 3.74 -14.20
C PHE A 178 -17.98 4.21 -13.13
N PHE A 179 -18.54 5.43 -13.26
CA PHE A 179 -19.48 5.95 -12.29
C PHE A 179 -20.84 5.23 -12.32
N ALA A 180 -21.27 4.73 -13.47
CA ALA A 180 -22.46 3.88 -13.55
C ALA A 180 -22.29 2.55 -12.78
N LEU A 181 -21.08 1.96 -12.82
CA LEU A 181 -20.76 0.74 -12.07
C LEU A 181 -20.62 1.02 -10.57
N THR A 182 -19.83 2.04 -10.20
CA THR A 182 -19.56 2.33 -8.78
C THR A 182 -20.78 2.88 -8.04
N LYS A 183 -21.73 3.52 -8.73
CA LYS A 183 -23.05 3.90 -8.17
C LYS A 183 -23.82 2.69 -7.62
N LYS A 184 -23.67 1.51 -8.23
CA LYS A 184 -24.31 0.28 -7.75
C LYS A 184 -23.72 -0.25 -6.45
N MET A 185 -22.49 0.18 -6.11
CA MET A 185 -21.84 -0.20 -4.84
C MET A 185 -22.32 0.61 -3.64
N LEU A 186 -23.16 1.63 -3.85
CA LEU A 186 -23.77 2.45 -2.79
C LEU A 186 -25.09 1.88 -2.27
N LYS A 187 -25.59 0.79 -2.82
CA LYS A 187 -26.80 0.09 -2.44
C LYS A 187 -26.46 -1.14 -1.64
#